data_47376355510d94a82885a0770cc0338e
#
_entry.id   47376355510d94a82885a0770cc0338e
#
_cell.length_a   1.000
_cell.length_b   1.000
_cell.length_c   1.000
_cell.angle_alpha   90.00
_cell.angle_beta   90.00
_cell.angle_gamma   90.00
#
_symmetry.space_group_name_H-M   'P 1'
#
loop_
_entity.id
_entity.type
_entity.pdbx_description
1 polymer ?
#
loop_
_entity_poly.entity_id
_entity_poly.type
_entity_poly.pdbx_seq_one_letter_code
_entity_poly.pdbx_strand_id
1 'polypeptide(L)'
;MSTIHRDPARWGENALQRAVDAAGIALWSWNVDTDNFDMDERGFHLWDVSPEEDLTFEHLSEKIHPADRDRVRAAFFATRAVVGSYEIDFRTLIGEKVRWISARGRGSDEDIVKRAVMGVFLDVTGRKQAEESSELLAGEMSHRVKNLLAIAAGLARITSRSSSGVEDMTTQLTHRLTALGRAHDLVRPLPGSHGDAALLGDIFTVLLAPYDDKGAFAGRIRVSVPRMGVGEGAAAALALVVHELATNSLKYGSLSSDDGVLDVSGRVAGDNVRIIWTEQGGPEIAMPTGQPGYGSKLVRRTVEGSLGGSINYEWSRCGALVTLDVNAKILAS
;
A
#
# COMPACT_ATOMS: atom_id res chain seq x y z
N MET A 1 -25.23 50.77 0.75
CA MET A 1 -24.90 49.74 -0.27
C MET A 1 -23.83 50.32 -1.18
N SER A 2 -22.59 49.94 -0.99
CA SER A 2 -21.44 50.46 -1.79
C SER A 2 -21.34 49.66 -3.05
N THR A 3 -21.64 50.26 -4.18
CA THR A 3 -21.48 49.67 -5.52
C THR A 3 -19.97 49.57 -5.80
N ILE A 4 -19.43 48.36 -5.77
CA ILE A 4 -18.06 48.10 -6.21
C ILE A 4 -18.02 48.35 -7.72
N HIS A 5 -17.50 49.51 -8.12
CA HIS A 5 -17.17 49.80 -9.51
C HIS A 5 -16.03 48.84 -9.91
N ARG A 6 -16.35 47.80 -10.67
CA ARG A 6 -15.33 46.95 -11.36
C ARG A 6 -14.78 47.78 -12.51
N ASP A 7 -13.51 48.20 -12.38
CA ASP A 7 -12.77 48.85 -13.46
C ASP A 7 -12.47 47.83 -14.56
N PRO A 8 -13.08 47.95 -15.74
CA PRO A 8 -12.84 47.02 -16.86
C PRO A 8 -11.37 47.07 -17.39
N ALA A 9 -10.62 48.15 -17.12
CA ALA A 9 -9.22 48.28 -17.50
C ALA A 9 -8.25 47.37 -16.70
N ARG A 10 -8.74 46.72 -15.64
CA ARG A 10 -7.91 45.88 -14.77
C ARG A 10 -7.46 44.58 -15.44
N TRP A 11 -8.11 44.15 -16.50
CA TRP A 11 -7.85 42.90 -17.26
C TRP A 11 -7.40 43.24 -18.70
N GLY A 12 -6.49 44.18 -18.87
CA GLY A 12 -5.89 44.43 -20.17
C GLY A 12 -5.08 43.22 -20.68
N GLU A 13 -4.75 43.21 -21.97
CA GLU A 13 -4.06 42.12 -22.70
C GLU A 13 -2.85 41.57 -21.95
N ASN A 14 -1.97 42.46 -21.45
CA ASN A 14 -0.81 42.08 -20.63
C ASN A 14 -1.15 41.40 -19.31
N ALA A 15 -2.31 41.67 -18.71
CA ALA A 15 -2.73 41.02 -17.48
C ALA A 15 -3.28 39.60 -17.75
N LEU A 16 -4.02 39.48 -18.85
CA LEU A 16 -4.50 38.17 -19.33
C LEU A 16 -3.34 37.27 -19.73
N GLN A 17 -2.35 37.79 -20.47
CA GLN A 17 -1.18 37.02 -20.87
C GLN A 17 -0.43 36.48 -19.63
N ARG A 18 -0.15 37.36 -18.64
CA ARG A 18 0.50 36.90 -17.38
C ARG A 18 -0.32 35.87 -16.63
N ALA A 19 -1.64 35.92 -16.68
CA ALA A 19 -2.50 34.92 -16.04
C ALA A 19 -2.45 33.57 -16.77
N VAL A 20 -2.44 33.57 -18.10
CA VAL A 20 -2.26 32.40 -18.94
C VAL A 20 -0.90 31.75 -18.67
N ASP A 21 0.18 32.57 -18.66
CA ASP A 21 1.53 32.09 -18.38
C ASP A 21 1.64 31.48 -16.97
N ALA A 22 1.08 32.16 -15.97
CA ALA A 22 1.10 31.68 -14.59
C ALA A 22 0.30 30.37 -14.40
N ALA A 23 -0.79 30.19 -15.16
CA ALA A 23 -1.60 28.99 -15.16
C ALA A 23 -0.99 27.81 -15.92
N GLY A 24 0.12 28.04 -16.65
CA GLY A 24 0.78 27.01 -17.45
C GLY A 24 -0.04 26.54 -18.64
N ILE A 25 -0.90 27.41 -19.15
CA ILE A 25 -1.82 27.14 -20.26
C ILE A 25 -1.11 27.43 -21.59
N ALA A 26 -1.23 26.52 -22.55
CA ALA A 26 -0.85 26.74 -23.94
C ALA A 26 -2.11 27.07 -24.75
N LEU A 27 -2.04 28.11 -25.58
CA LEU A 27 -3.14 28.52 -26.45
C LEU A 27 -2.99 27.87 -27.82
N TRP A 28 -4.10 27.47 -28.42
CA TRP A 28 -4.11 26.96 -29.78
C TRP A 28 -5.34 27.39 -30.55
N SER A 29 -5.18 27.45 -31.91
CA SER A 29 -6.26 27.60 -32.85
C SER A 29 -6.14 26.61 -33.98
N TRP A 30 -7.24 26.14 -34.50
CA TRP A 30 -7.32 25.20 -35.61
C TRP A 30 -8.31 25.68 -36.65
N ASN A 31 -7.82 25.93 -37.86
CA ASN A 31 -8.68 26.21 -39.01
C ASN A 31 -9.12 24.86 -39.63
N VAL A 32 -10.41 24.60 -39.51
CA VAL A 32 -10.99 23.33 -39.89
C VAL A 32 -11.01 23.07 -41.38
N ASP A 33 -11.03 24.13 -42.23
CA ASP A 33 -11.08 24.01 -43.70
C ASP A 33 -9.71 23.77 -44.30
N THR A 34 -8.71 24.46 -43.78
CA THR A 34 -7.33 24.36 -44.29
C THR A 34 -6.49 23.34 -43.54
N ASP A 35 -7.03 22.78 -42.44
CA ASP A 35 -6.35 21.93 -41.45
C ASP A 35 -5.12 22.59 -40.80
N ASN A 36 -5.00 23.90 -40.88
CA ASN A 36 -3.90 24.65 -40.28
C ASN A 36 -4.09 24.77 -38.77
N PHE A 37 -3.07 24.37 -38.03
CA PHE A 37 -3.06 24.38 -36.57
C PHE A 37 -1.98 25.36 -36.09
N ASP A 38 -2.35 26.31 -35.25
CA ASP A 38 -1.44 27.31 -34.71
C ASP A 38 -1.45 27.25 -33.18
N MET A 39 -0.31 27.55 -32.55
CA MET A 39 -0.13 27.52 -31.11
C MET A 39 0.77 28.65 -30.63
N ASP A 40 0.67 28.97 -29.35
CA ASP A 40 1.66 29.83 -28.67
C ASP A 40 2.99 29.09 -28.46
N GLU A 41 4.03 29.81 -28.02
CA GLU A 41 5.35 29.24 -27.73
C GLU A 41 5.31 28.05 -26.79
N ARG A 42 4.42 28.12 -25.78
CA ARG A 42 4.22 27.04 -24.83
C ARG A 42 3.59 25.81 -25.48
N GLY A 43 2.67 25.97 -26.41
CA GLY A 43 2.08 24.89 -27.18
C GLY A 43 3.14 24.15 -28.00
N PHE A 44 3.99 24.84 -28.69
CA PHE A 44 5.11 24.25 -29.42
C PHE A 44 6.02 23.42 -28.49
N HIS A 45 6.37 23.96 -27.32
CA HIS A 45 7.15 23.23 -26.34
C HIS A 45 6.39 22.00 -25.75
N LEU A 46 5.10 22.15 -25.54
CA LEU A 46 4.28 21.08 -24.96
C LEU A 46 4.20 19.86 -25.89
N TRP A 47 4.09 20.12 -27.20
CA TRP A 47 4.01 19.10 -28.23
C TRP A 47 5.37 18.67 -28.79
N ASP A 48 6.45 19.34 -28.42
CA ASP A 48 7.79 19.15 -28.96
C ASP A 48 7.78 19.21 -30.50
N VAL A 49 7.27 20.32 -31.02
CA VAL A 49 7.19 20.64 -32.44
C VAL A 49 7.84 22.00 -32.71
N SER A 50 8.36 22.19 -33.95
CA SER A 50 8.97 23.47 -34.36
C SER A 50 7.91 24.49 -34.70
N PRO A 51 8.07 25.79 -34.32
CA PRO A 51 7.19 26.86 -34.75
C PRO A 51 7.34 27.22 -36.24
N GLU A 52 8.37 26.70 -36.90
CA GLU A 52 8.64 26.96 -38.33
C GLU A 52 7.92 25.93 -39.24
N GLU A 53 7.28 24.92 -38.70
CA GLU A 53 6.55 23.89 -39.44
C GLU A 53 5.08 24.31 -39.64
N ASP A 54 4.57 24.10 -40.87
CA ASP A 54 3.13 24.19 -41.13
C ASP A 54 2.42 23.02 -40.43
N LEU A 55 1.89 23.29 -39.23
CA LEU A 55 1.26 22.26 -38.43
C LEU A 55 -0.17 21.98 -38.89
N THR A 56 -0.46 20.70 -39.01
CA THR A 56 -1.81 20.18 -39.25
C THR A 56 -2.26 19.33 -38.08
N PHE A 57 -3.56 19.07 -37.98
CA PHE A 57 -4.07 18.12 -37.00
C PHE A 57 -3.47 16.73 -37.21
N GLU A 58 -3.21 16.33 -38.45
CA GLU A 58 -2.61 15.03 -38.76
C GLU A 58 -1.19 14.92 -38.21
N HIS A 59 -0.32 15.95 -38.37
CA HIS A 59 1.02 15.99 -37.78
C HIS A 59 0.98 15.87 -36.26
N LEU A 60 0.07 16.56 -35.59
CA LEU A 60 -0.11 16.41 -34.13
C LEU A 60 -0.63 15.03 -33.74
N SER A 61 -1.51 14.44 -34.57
CA SER A 61 -2.07 13.08 -34.33
C SER A 61 -0.99 12.01 -34.32
N GLU A 62 0.10 12.15 -35.07
CA GLU A 62 1.23 11.22 -35.06
C GLU A 62 1.91 11.14 -33.70
N LYS A 63 1.96 12.26 -32.98
CA LYS A 63 2.53 12.35 -31.64
C LYS A 63 1.60 11.84 -30.54
N ILE A 64 0.32 11.65 -30.84
CA ILE A 64 -0.64 11.07 -29.89
C ILE A 64 -0.35 9.58 -29.72
N HIS A 65 -0.42 9.12 -28.48
CA HIS A 65 -0.27 7.69 -28.16
C HIS A 65 -1.24 6.85 -29.00
N PRO A 66 -0.80 5.74 -29.65
CA PRO A 66 -1.63 4.97 -30.58
C PRO A 66 -3.00 4.56 -30.06
N ALA A 67 -3.08 4.19 -28.77
CA ALA A 67 -4.35 3.81 -28.15
C ALA A 67 -5.36 4.96 -27.96
N ASP A 68 -4.91 6.22 -28.07
CA ASP A 68 -5.75 7.40 -27.87
C ASP A 68 -6.13 8.10 -29.19
N ARG A 69 -5.45 7.80 -30.30
CA ARG A 69 -5.56 8.51 -31.60
C ARG A 69 -7.00 8.57 -32.11
N ASP A 70 -7.69 7.44 -32.17
CA ASP A 70 -9.05 7.39 -32.74
C ASP A 70 -10.03 8.17 -31.89
N ARG A 71 -9.92 8.06 -30.57
CA ARG A 71 -10.76 8.79 -29.61
C ARG A 71 -10.53 10.30 -29.70
N VAL A 72 -9.27 10.74 -29.77
CA VAL A 72 -8.91 12.15 -29.87
C VAL A 72 -9.38 12.70 -31.22
N ARG A 73 -9.11 12.00 -32.32
CA ARG A 73 -9.55 12.37 -33.65
C ARG A 73 -11.08 12.56 -33.69
N ALA A 74 -11.84 11.61 -33.17
CA ALA A 74 -13.28 11.70 -33.11
C ALA A 74 -13.77 12.91 -32.29
N ALA A 75 -13.12 13.21 -31.15
CA ALA A 75 -13.45 14.36 -30.33
C ALA A 75 -13.18 15.69 -31.03
N PHE A 76 -12.03 15.86 -31.67
CA PHE A 76 -11.70 17.08 -32.43
C PHE A 76 -12.63 17.26 -33.64
N PHE A 77 -12.94 16.20 -34.38
CA PHE A 77 -13.88 16.30 -35.50
C PHE A 77 -15.32 16.60 -35.06
N ALA A 78 -15.73 16.15 -33.88
CA ALA A 78 -17.06 16.47 -33.35
C ALA A 78 -17.22 17.97 -33.05
N THR A 79 -16.13 18.71 -32.74
CA THR A 79 -16.18 20.15 -32.49
C THR A 79 -16.55 20.97 -33.72
N ARG A 80 -16.46 20.39 -34.94
CA ARG A 80 -16.90 21.05 -36.18
C ARG A 80 -18.40 21.31 -36.25
N ALA A 81 -19.19 20.54 -35.52
CA ALA A 81 -20.66 20.51 -35.65
C ALA A 81 -21.39 20.98 -34.38
N VAL A 82 -20.70 21.20 -33.27
CA VAL A 82 -21.34 21.46 -31.99
C VAL A 82 -20.85 22.77 -31.36
N VAL A 83 -21.80 23.67 -31.14
CA VAL A 83 -21.57 24.85 -30.27
C VAL A 83 -21.52 24.40 -28.83
N GLY A 84 -20.38 24.54 -28.16
CA GLY A 84 -20.24 24.16 -26.77
C GLY A 84 -18.80 24.00 -26.31
N SER A 85 -18.63 23.68 -25.05
CA SER A 85 -17.31 23.33 -24.51
C SER A 85 -17.03 21.85 -24.68
N TYR A 86 -15.80 21.52 -25.00
CA TYR A 86 -15.29 20.14 -24.96
C TYR A 86 -14.03 20.05 -24.11
N GLU A 87 -13.81 18.90 -23.55
CA GLU A 87 -12.62 18.56 -22.80
C GLU A 87 -12.24 17.10 -23.08
N ILE A 88 -10.96 16.86 -23.34
CA ILE A 88 -10.44 15.53 -23.55
C ILE A 88 -9.00 15.43 -23.02
N ASP A 89 -8.76 14.43 -22.19
CA ASP A 89 -7.42 14.06 -21.72
C ASP A 89 -6.86 12.95 -22.63
N PHE A 90 -5.61 13.07 -23.07
CA PHE A 90 -4.93 12.05 -23.88
C PHE A 90 -3.43 12.08 -23.66
N ARG A 91 -2.78 10.99 -24.06
CA ARG A 91 -1.33 10.83 -23.99
C ARG A 91 -0.66 11.24 -25.28
N THR A 92 0.46 11.94 -25.18
CA THR A 92 1.41 12.16 -26.27
C THR A 92 2.71 11.43 -26.01
N LEU A 93 3.39 11.05 -27.09
CA LEU A 93 4.71 10.41 -27.05
C LEU A 93 5.76 11.44 -27.51
N ILE A 94 6.67 11.80 -26.60
CA ILE A 94 7.79 12.70 -26.86
C ILE A 94 9.07 11.92 -26.64
N GLY A 95 9.64 11.38 -27.72
CA GLY A 95 10.67 10.36 -27.63
C GLY A 95 10.14 9.12 -26.91
N GLU A 96 10.78 8.71 -25.82
CA GLU A 96 10.33 7.58 -24.97
C GLU A 96 9.40 8.00 -23.80
N LYS A 97 9.13 9.31 -23.66
CA LYS A 97 8.34 9.82 -22.53
C LYS A 97 6.88 9.97 -22.91
N VAL A 98 6.01 9.50 -22.01
CA VAL A 98 4.56 9.73 -22.08
C VAL A 98 4.24 11.02 -21.33
N ARG A 99 3.54 11.93 -22.01
CA ARG A 99 2.99 13.16 -21.42
C ARG A 99 1.48 13.14 -21.55
N TRP A 100 0.77 13.53 -20.50
CA TRP A 100 -0.67 13.70 -20.52
C TRP A 100 -1.04 15.14 -20.83
N ILE A 101 -1.83 15.33 -21.87
CA ILE A 101 -2.36 16.63 -22.28
C ILE A 101 -3.89 16.63 -22.06
N SER A 102 -4.39 17.70 -21.44
CA SER A 102 -5.82 18.02 -21.41
C SER A 102 -6.07 19.08 -22.48
N ALA A 103 -6.83 18.75 -23.52
CA ALA A 103 -7.30 19.70 -24.50
C ALA A 103 -8.69 20.19 -24.13
N ARG A 104 -8.85 21.50 -24.00
CA ARG A 104 -10.13 22.16 -23.74
C ARG A 104 -10.37 23.21 -24.79
N GLY A 105 -11.58 23.27 -25.30
CA GLY A 105 -11.96 24.27 -26.27
C GLY A 105 -13.42 24.63 -26.18
N ARG A 106 -13.78 25.72 -26.84
CA ARG A 106 -15.16 26.16 -26.96
C ARG A 106 -15.39 26.63 -28.38
N GLY A 107 -16.35 26.00 -29.05
CA GLY A 107 -16.88 26.51 -30.31
C GLY A 107 -17.95 27.57 -30.04
N SER A 108 -17.94 28.67 -30.78
CA SER A 108 -18.98 29.68 -30.81
C SER A 108 -19.63 29.74 -32.20
N ASP A 109 -20.79 30.39 -32.30
CA ASP A 109 -21.44 30.60 -33.61
C ASP A 109 -20.54 31.41 -34.55
N GLU A 110 -19.74 32.36 -34.03
CA GLU A 110 -18.77 33.12 -34.82
C GLU A 110 -17.61 32.24 -35.31
N ASP A 111 -17.16 31.27 -34.52
CA ASP A 111 -16.09 30.35 -34.88
C ASP A 111 -16.56 29.36 -35.96
N ILE A 112 -17.84 28.99 -35.97
CA ILE A 112 -18.46 28.18 -37.03
C ILE A 112 -18.40 28.95 -38.35
N VAL A 113 -18.71 30.26 -38.32
CA VAL A 113 -18.64 31.11 -39.51
C VAL A 113 -17.20 31.31 -39.97
N LYS A 114 -16.25 31.50 -39.06
CA LYS A 114 -14.81 31.67 -39.35
C LYS A 114 -14.09 30.35 -39.58
N ARG A 115 -14.76 29.21 -39.38
CA ARG A 115 -14.19 27.87 -39.51
C ARG A 115 -12.94 27.66 -38.63
N ALA A 116 -12.82 28.39 -37.54
CA ALA A 116 -11.73 28.30 -36.59
C ALA A 116 -12.23 27.81 -35.21
N VAL A 117 -11.55 26.87 -34.64
CA VAL A 117 -11.79 26.38 -33.26
C VAL A 117 -10.61 26.83 -32.40
N MET A 118 -10.89 27.41 -31.26
CA MET A 118 -9.87 27.87 -30.33
C MET A 118 -9.95 27.12 -29.01
N GLY A 119 -8.82 26.94 -28.36
CA GLY A 119 -8.78 26.26 -27.08
C GLY A 119 -7.44 26.38 -26.36
N VAL A 120 -7.32 25.55 -25.36
CA VAL A 120 -6.14 25.49 -24.51
C VAL A 120 -5.67 24.06 -24.34
N PHE A 121 -4.35 23.90 -24.25
CA PHE A 121 -3.71 22.67 -23.78
C PHE A 121 -3.13 22.88 -22.39
N LEU A 122 -3.26 21.87 -21.54
CA LEU A 122 -2.64 21.83 -20.23
C LEU A 122 -1.83 20.54 -20.10
N ASP A 123 -0.62 20.64 -19.55
CA ASP A 123 0.11 19.47 -19.09
C ASP A 123 -0.51 18.98 -17.78
N VAL A 124 -1.13 17.83 -17.82
CA VAL A 124 -1.76 17.19 -16.65
C VAL A 124 -1.03 15.93 -16.22
N THR A 125 0.23 15.74 -16.69
CA THR A 125 1.02 14.55 -16.40
C THR A 125 1.16 14.30 -14.90
N GLY A 126 1.56 15.34 -14.14
CA GLY A 126 1.71 15.21 -12.69
C GLY A 126 0.40 14.86 -11.98
N ARG A 127 -0.73 15.45 -12.42
CA ARG A 127 -2.06 15.12 -11.87
C ARG A 127 -2.43 13.66 -12.16
N LYS A 128 -2.25 13.20 -13.41
CA LYS A 128 -2.56 11.81 -13.81
C LYS A 128 -1.68 10.78 -13.09
N GLN A 129 -0.40 11.07 -12.94
CA GLN A 129 0.51 10.21 -12.17
C GLN A 129 0.11 10.11 -10.69
N ALA A 130 -0.33 11.21 -10.08
CA ALA A 130 -0.83 11.21 -8.72
C ALA A 130 -2.15 10.44 -8.58
N GLU A 131 -3.08 10.59 -9.54
CA GLU A 131 -4.33 9.83 -9.63
C GLU A 131 -4.04 8.31 -9.74
N GLU A 132 -3.20 7.89 -10.69
CA GLU A 132 -2.80 6.49 -10.90
C GLU A 132 -2.13 5.90 -9.65
N SER A 133 -1.20 6.65 -9.04
CA SER A 133 -0.54 6.22 -7.80
C SER A 133 -1.54 6.05 -6.65
N SER A 134 -2.51 6.96 -6.53
CA SER A 134 -3.56 6.89 -5.50
C SER A 134 -4.49 5.69 -5.73
N GLU A 135 -4.85 5.38 -6.97
CA GLU A 135 -5.68 4.22 -7.31
C GLU A 135 -4.95 2.90 -7.01
N LEU A 136 -3.65 2.81 -7.35
CA LEU A 136 -2.83 1.65 -7.03
C LEU A 136 -2.75 1.42 -5.51
N LEU A 137 -2.48 2.48 -4.74
CA LEU A 137 -2.43 2.42 -3.29
C LEU A 137 -3.78 2.02 -2.69
N ALA A 138 -4.89 2.57 -3.19
CA ALA A 138 -6.24 2.21 -2.74
C ALA A 138 -6.56 0.74 -3.03
N GLY A 139 -6.16 0.23 -4.20
CA GLY A 139 -6.29 -1.17 -4.57
C GLY A 139 -5.52 -2.09 -3.65
N GLU A 140 -4.25 -1.75 -3.35
CA GLU A 140 -3.41 -2.52 -2.43
C GLU A 140 -4.00 -2.51 -1.00
N MET A 141 -4.41 -1.33 -0.49
CA MET A 141 -5.05 -1.24 0.81
C MET A 141 -6.34 -2.08 0.91
N SER A 142 -7.16 -2.08 -0.15
CA SER A 142 -8.37 -2.91 -0.19
C SER A 142 -8.04 -4.40 -0.10
N HIS A 143 -7.00 -4.84 -0.79
CA HIS A 143 -6.53 -6.22 -0.74
C HIS A 143 -6.01 -6.60 0.65
N ARG A 144 -5.22 -5.72 1.30
CA ARG A 144 -4.71 -5.91 2.66
C ARG A 144 -5.84 -6.01 3.69
N VAL A 145 -6.84 -5.11 3.63
CA VAL A 145 -8.01 -5.16 4.52
C VAL A 145 -8.78 -6.48 4.35
N LYS A 146 -8.98 -6.96 3.13
CA LYS A 146 -9.62 -8.25 2.88
C LYS A 146 -8.85 -9.42 3.52
N ASN A 147 -7.52 -9.41 3.45
CA ASN A 147 -6.68 -10.42 4.06
C ASN A 147 -6.79 -10.41 5.60
N LEU A 148 -6.72 -9.23 6.23
CA LEU A 148 -6.89 -9.09 7.68
C LEU A 148 -8.27 -9.56 8.15
N LEU A 149 -9.33 -9.22 7.42
CA LEU A 149 -10.69 -9.68 7.73
C LEU A 149 -10.83 -11.19 7.58
N ALA A 150 -10.19 -11.81 6.58
CA ALA A 150 -10.17 -13.26 6.42
C ALA A 150 -9.47 -13.96 7.59
N ILE A 151 -8.32 -13.42 8.06
CA ILE A 151 -7.61 -13.90 9.24
C ILE A 151 -8.48 -13.75 10.49
N ALA A 152 -9.09 -12.56 10.72
CA ALA A 152 -9.96 -12.30 11.86
C ALA A 152 -11.17 -13.24 11.89
N ALA A 153 -11.82 -13.50 10.77
CA ALA A 153 -12.91 -14.45 10.65
C ALA A 153 -12.45 -15.89 10.94
N GLY A 154 -11.26 -16.27 10.48
CA GLY A 154 -10.62 -17.54 10.81
C GLY A 154 -10.38 -17.69 12.31
N LEU A 155 -9.83 -16.66 12.96
CA LEU A 155 -9.59 -16.61 14.40
C LEU A 155 -10.90 -16.73 15.19
N ALA A 156 -11.94 -15.99 14.81
CA ALA A 156 -13.25 -16.08 15.47
C ALA A 156 -13.81 -17.51 15.40
N ARG A 157 -13.73 -18.15 14.23
CA ARG A 157 -14.20 -19.53 14.03
C ARG A 157 -13.39 -20.55 14.85
N ILE A 158 -12.08 -20.39 14.92
CA ILE A 158 -11.21 -21.29 15.69
C ILE A 158 -11.47 -21.08 17.18
N THR A 159 -11.54 -19.83 17.64
CA THR A 159 -11.76 -19.49 19.05
C THR A 159 -13.12 -20.01 19.52
N SER A 160 -14.19 -19.84 18.73
CA SER A 160 -15.53 -20.32 19.08
C SER A 160 -15.61 -21.83 19.31
N ARG A 161 -14.76 -22.60 18.63
CA ARG A 161 -14.72 -24.07 18.77
C ARG A 161 -13.88 -24.54 19.96
N SER A 162 -13.02 -23.68 20.51
CA SER A 162 -12.07 -24.02 21.57
C SER A 162 -12.43 -23.45 22.93
N SER A 163 -13.35 -22.49 22.96
CA SER A 163 -13.73 -21.79 24.19
C SER A 163 -14.77 -22.55 24.98
N SER A 164 -14.67 -22.46 26.30
CA SER A 164 -15.60 -23.09 27.27
C SER A 164 -16.93 -22.34 27.41
N GLY A 165 -17.01 -21.10 26.94
CA GLY A 165 -18.19 -20.24 26.98
C GLY A 165 -17.94 -18.90 26.29
N VAL A 166 -18.96 -18.02 26.30
CA VAL A 166 -18.91 -16.72 25.60
C VAL A 166 -17.84 -15.80 26.20
N GLU A 167 -17.70 -15.77 27.51
CA GLU A 167 -16.71 -14.90 28.19
C GLU A 167 -15.27 -15.32 27.86
N ASP A 168 -14.98 -16.63 27.90
CA ASP A 168 -13.69 -17.18 27.50
C ASP A 168 -13.41 -16.94 26.03
N MET A 169 -14.41 -17.12 25.14
CA MET A 169 -14.29 -16.80 23.71
C MET A 169 -13.95 -15.32 23.49
N THR A 170 -14.66 -14.42 24.18
CA THR A 170 -14.45 -12.98 24.02
C THR A 170 -13.04 -12.59 24.45
N THR A 171 -12.58 -13.08 25.57
CA THR A 171 -11.24 -12.82 26.10
C THR A 171 -10.16 -13.33 25.16
N GLN A 172 -10.22 -14.58 24.74
CA GLN A 172 -9.23 -15.18 23.84
C GLN A 172 -9.21 -14.49 22.46
N LEU A 173 -10.39 -14.21 21.90
CA LEU A 173 -10.49 -13.54 20.59
C LEU A 173 -9.92 -12.13 20.65
N THR A 174 -10.24 -11.36 21.70
CA THR A 174 -9.71 -10.01 21.90
C THR A 174 -8.19 -10.02 21.97
N HIS A 175 -7.60 -10.93 22.74
CA HIS A 175 -6.15 -11.04 22.85
C HIS A 175 -5.48 -11.38 21.51
N ARG A 176 -6.03 -12.33 20.75
CA ARG A 176 -5.53 -12.72 19.43
C ARG A 176 -5.61 -11.58 18.42
N LEU A 177 -6.74 -10.85 18.38
CA LEU A 177 -6.90 -9.69 17.50
C LEU A 177 -5.96 -8.55 17.89
N THR A 178 -5.74 -8.32 19.18
CA THR A 178 -4.78 -7.33 19.66
C THR A 178 -3.33 -7.69 19.24
N ALA A 179 -2.94 -8.95 19.35
CA ALA A 179 -1.63 -9.41 18.89
C ALA A 179 -1.46 -9.23 17.39
N LEU A 180 -2.48 -9.57 16.61
CA LEU A 180 -2.50 -9.36 15.16
C LEU A 180 -2.36 -7.87 14.79
N GLY A 181 -3.09 -6.97 15.47
CA GLY A 181 -3.00 -5.53 15.28
C GLY A 181 -1.59 -5.00 15.51
N ARG A 182 -0.94 -5.41 16.63
CA ARG A 182 0.44 -5.00 16.93
C ARG A 182 1.44 -5.44 15.87
N ALA A 183 1.32 -6.67 15.37
CA ALA A 183 2.20 -7.15 14.30
C ALA A 183 1.98 -6.38 12.99
N HIS A 184 0.72 -6.08 12.67
CA HIS A 184 0.37 -5.29 11.49
C HIS A 184 0.94 -3.87 11.55
N ASP A 185 0.86 -3.21 12.71
CA ASP A 185 1.39 -1.85 12.90
C ASP A 185 2.90 -1.77 12.69
N LEU A 186 3.64 -2.84 13.04
CA LEU A 186 5.08 -2.92 12.85
C LEU A 186 5.49 -3.04 11.37
N VAL A 187 4.70 -3.74 10.57
CA VAL A 187 5.02 -4.00 9.15
C VAL A 187 4.48 -2.90 8.24
N ARG A 188 3.67 -1.99 8.77
CA ARG A 188 3.10 -0.88 8.00
C ARG A 188 4.19 0.09 7.57
N PRO A 189 4.38 0.35 6.25
CA PRO A 189 5.28 1.38 5.78
C PRO A 189 4.84 2.76 6.31
N LEU A 190 5.71 3.46 7.00
CA LEU A 190 5.44 4.85 7.38
C LEU A 190 5.47 5.73 6.12
N PRO A 191 4.58 6.73 5.99
CA PRO A 191 4.64 7.70 4.90
C PRO A 191 6.03 8.37 4.89
N GLY A 192 6.79 8.18 3.80
CA GLY A 192 8.13 8.73 3.64
C GLY A 192 9.30 7.81 4.04
N SER A 193 9.06 6.64 4.58
CA SER A 193 10.09 5.61 4.74
C SER A 193 10.15 4.74 3.48
N HIS A 194 11.33 4.63 2.89
CA HIS A 194 11.60 3.69 1.81
C HIS A 194 11.71 2.28 2.42
N GLY A 195 10.53 1.63 2.65
CA GLY A 195 10.41 0.18 2.76
C GLY A 195 11.34 -0.56 3.71
N ASP A 196 11.67 -0.02 4.88
CA ASP A 196 12.34 -0.82 5.91
C ASP A 196 11.36 -1.86 6.43
N ALA A 197 11.55 -3.12 6.00
CA ALA A 197 10.80 -4.26 6.50
C ALA A 197 10.99 -4.36 8.02
N ALA A 198 9.91 -4.63 8.76
CA ALA A 198 10.00 -4.88 10.19
C ALA A 198 11.00 -6.01 10.45
N LEU A 199 11.88 -5.83 11.42
CA LEU A 199 12.87 -6.84 11.73
C LEU A 199 12.26 -7.95 12.61
N LEU A 200 12.70 -9.18 12.40
CA LEU A 200 12.23 -10.34 13.15
C LEU A 200 12.35 -10.12 14.69
N GLY A 201 13.45 -9.49 15.13
CA GLY A 201 13.67 -9.15 16.54
C GLY A 201 12.65 -8.16 17.10
N ASP A 202 12.27 -7.15 16.31
CA ASP A 202 11.29 -6.14 16.73
C ASP A 202 9.90 -6.76 16.85
N ILE A 203 9.54 -7.66 15.93
CA ILE A 203 8.26 -8.40 15.98
C ILE A 203 8.18 -9.22 17.28
N PHE A 204 9.20 -10.04 17.58
CA PHE A 204 9.21 -10.82 18.83
C PHE A 204 9.15 -9.92 20.07
N THR A 205 9.92 -8.83 20.08
CA THR A 205 9.96 -7.89 21.22
C THR A 205 8.59 -7.27 21.49
N VAL A 206 7.92 -6.75 20.44
CA VAL A 206 6.60 -6.10 20.59
C VAL A 206 5.52 -7.11 20.93
N LEU A 207 5.56 -8.31 20.36
CA LEU A 207 4.58 -9.35 20.64
C LEU A 207 4.72 -9.94 22.05
N LEU A 208 5.94 -9.99 22.58
CA LEU A 208 6.22 -10.53 23.91
C LEU A 208 6.10 -9.49 25.03
N ALA A 209 6.19 -8.20 24.72
CA ALA A 209 6.10 -7.12 25.72
C ALA A 209 4.89 -7.23 26.68
N PRO A 210 3.68 -7.64 26.25
CA PRO A 210 2.53 -7.78 27.16
C PRO A 210 2.64 -8.90 28.17
N TYR A 211 3.56 -9.84 27.97
CA TYR A 211 3.77 -11.01 28.83
C TYR A 211 4.90 -10.79 29.84
N ASP A 212 5.59 -9.68 29.75
CA ASP A 212 6.62 -9.25 30.70
C ASP A 212 6.00 -8.28 31.73
N ASP A 213 5.21 -8.83 32.65
CA ASP A 213 4.46 -8.09 33.67
C ASP A 213 5.34 -7.37 34.72
N LYS A 214 6.62 -7.72 34.80
CA LYS A 214 7.61 -7.04 35.63
C LYS A 214 8.34 -5.89 34.90
N GLY A 215 7.96 -5.62 33.67
CA GLY A 215 8.52 -4.59 32.80
C GLY A 215 9.73 -5.07 31.98
N ALA A 216 9.92 -4.47 30.80
CA ALA A 216 10.91 -4.87 29.79
C ALA A 216 12.37 -4.94 30.28
N PHE A 217 12.65 -4.49 31.50
CA PHE A 217 13.97 -4.51 32.12
C PHE A 217 14.12 -5.60 33.21
N ALA A 218 13.07 -6.35 33.49
CA ALA A 218 13.17 -7.44 34.48
C ALA A 218 14.01 -8.62 33.98
N GLY A 219 14.28 -8.70 32.66
CA GLY A 219 15.18 -9.68 32.06
C GLY A 219 14.64 -11.09 32.01
N ARG A 220 13.32 -11.29 32.26
CA ARG A 220 12.69 -12.60 32.22
C ARG A 220 12.47 -13.12 30.79
N ILE A 221 12.30 -12.21 29.84
CA ILE A 221 12.12 -12.53 28.42
C ILE A 221 13.34 -12.00 27.67
N ARG A 222 14.03 -12.89 26.96
CA ARG A 222 15.20 -12.55 26.15
C ARG A 222 14.94 -12.92 24.71
N VAL A 223 15.26 -12.03 23.78
CA VAL A 223 15.12 -12.25 22.34
C VAL A 223 16.47 -12.05 21.67
N SER A 224 16.96 -13.07 20.98
CA SER A 224 18.21 -13.08 20.23
C SER A 224 18.02 -13.84 18.90
N VAL A 225 17.51 -13.15 17.87
CA VAL A 225 17.17 -13.73 16.57
C VAL A 225 17.94 -13.00 15.46
N PRO A 226 18.10 -13.62 14.26
CA PRO A 226 18.78 -13.00 13.15
C PRO A 226 18.15 -11.68 12.73
N ARG A 227 18.99 -10.71 12.34
CA ARG A 227 18.51 -9.44 11.79
C ARG A 227 18.06 -9.65 10.35
N MET A 228 16.77 -9.86 10.16
CA MET A 228 16.16 -10.06 8.85
C MET A 228 14.78 -9.41 8.80
N GLY A 229 14.40 -8.97 7.60
CA GLY A 229 13.08 -8.40 7.34
C GLY A 229 12.00 -9.48 7.36
N VAL A 230 10.81 -9.09 7.79
CA VAL A 230 9.62 -9.95 7.84
C VAL A 230 8.49 -9.28 7.08
N GLY A 231 7.88 -10.03 6.18
CA GLY A 231 6.73 -9.56 5.40
C GLY A 231 5.43 -9.58 6.20
N GLU A 232 4.41 -8.92 5.69
CA GLU A 232 3.13 -8.72 6.38
C GLU A 232 2.42 -10.04 6.72
N GLY A 233 2.38 -10.98 5.76
CA GLY A 233 1.77 -12.29 5.95
C GLY A 233 2.48 -13.12 7.02
N ALA A 234 3.80 -13.09 7.02
CA ALA A 234 4.62 -13.79 8.01
C ALA A 234 4.53 -13.15 9.40
N ALA A 235 4.47 -11.82 9.49
CA ALA A 235 4.28 -11.11 10.75
C ALA A 235 2.94 -11.47 11.42
N ALA A 236 1.86 -11.52 10.65
CA ALA A 236 0.56 -11.96 11.14
C ALA A 236 0.58 -13.42 11.62
N ALA A 237 1.27 -14.30 10.88
CA ALA A 237 1.44 -15.70 11.29
C ALA A 237 2.27 -15.82 12.57
N LEU A 238 3.39 -15.09 12.67
CA LEU A 238 4.22 -15.04 13.88
C LEU A 238 3.45 -14.50 15.08
N ALA A 239 2.59 -13.49 14.90
CA ALA A 239 1.77 -12.93 15.96
C ALA A 239 0.90 -14.01 16.63
N LEU A 240 0.31 -14.88 15.81
CA LEU A 240 -0.51 -15.99 16.32
C LEU A 240 0.34 -17.04 17.03
N VAL A 241 1.47 -17.42 16.45
CA VAL A 241 2.38 -18.41 17.01
C VAL A 241 2.93 -17.93 18.36
N VAL A 242 3.46 -16.72 18.41
CA VAL A 242 4.05 -16.10 19.61
C VAL A 242 2.98 -15.94 20.69
N HIS A 243 1.77 -15.46 20.33
CA HIS A 243 0.67 -15.31 21.27
C HIS A 243 0.29 -16.65 21.93
N GLU A 244 0.13 -17.71 21.15
CA GLU A 244 -0.24 -19.03 21.68
C GLU A 244 0.88 -19.63 22.56
N LEU A 245 2.14 -19.52 22.14
CA LEU A 245 3.28 -19.99 22.93
C LEU A 245 3.43 -19.20 24.23
N ALA A 246 3.35 -17.86 24.17
CA ALA A 246 3.45 -17.00 25.35
C ALA A 246 2.28 -17.21 26.34
N THR A 247 1.07 -17.40 25.83
CA THR A 247 -0.10 -17.73 26.67
C THR A 247 0.07 -19.09 27.35
N ASN A 248 0.63 -20.08 26.66
CA ASN A 248 0.93 -21.38 27.26
C ASN A 248 2.03 -21.25 28.30
N SER A 249 3.08 -20.47 28.05
CA SER A 249 4.14 -20.19 29.02
C SER A 249 3.60 -19.51 30.29
N LEU A 250 2.65 -18.57 30.13
CA LEU A 250 2.02 -17.88 31.26
C LEU A 250 1.07 -18.78 32.06
N LYS A 251 0.37 -19.72 31.39
CA LYS A 251 -0.60 -20.61 32.08
C LYS A 251 0.04 -21.86 32.69
N TYR A 252 1.03 -22.42 32.00
CA TYR A 252 1.54 -23.76 32.30
C TYR A 252 3.07 -23.85 32.34
N GLY A 253 3.77 -22.83 31.80
CA GLY A 253 5.21 -22.85 31.60
C GLY A 253 5.97 -21.87 32.51
N SER A 254 7.14 -21.43 32.05
CA SER A 254 8.05 -20.63 32.86
C SER A 254 7.48 -19.29 33.32
N LEU A 255 6.69 -18.61 32.52
CA LEU A 255 6.10 -17.31 32.88
C LEU A 255 5.03 -17.39 33.98
N SER A 256 4.57 -18.60 34.31
CA SER A 256 3.62 -18.82 35.45
C SER A 256 4.31 -18.73 36.81
N SER A 257 5.64 -18.77 36.88
CA SER A 257 6.44 -18.69 38.10
C SER A 257 7.23 -17.37 38.14
N ASP A 258 7.49 -16.86 39.36
CA ASP A 258 8.19 -15.60 39.57
C ASP A 258 9.66 -15.61 39.08
N ASP A 259 10.33 -16.74 39.18
CA ASP A 259 11.71 -16.96 38.78
C ASP A 259 11.86 -17.57 37.38
N GLY A 260 10.74 -17.80 36.70
CA GLY A 260 10.74 -18.39 35.39
C GLY A 260 11.26 -17.44 34.31
N VAL A 261 12.02 -17.98 33.37
CA VAL A 261 12.68 -17.25 32.26
C VAL A 261 12.27 -17.86 30.93
N LEU A 262 12.07 -16.99 29.97
CA LEU A 262 11.84 -17.33 28.58
C LEU A 262 12.98 -16.79 27.72
N ASP A 263 13.66 -17.67 26.98
CA ASP A 263 14.68 -17.31 25.99
C ASP A 263 14.22 -17.67 24.60
N VAL A 264 14.16 -16.69 23.70
CA VAL A 264 13.86 -16.89 22.28
C VAL A 264 15.12 -16.60 21.49
N SER A 265 15.77 -17.65 21.04
CA SER A 265 16.96 -17.56 20.21
C SER A 265 16.70 -18.02 18.78
N GLY A 266 17.53 -17.56 17.82
CA GLY A 266 17.36 -17.97 16.43
C GLY A 266 18.64 -17.93 15.63
N ARG A 267 18.66 -18.70 14.53
CA ARG A 267 19.76 -18.69 13.55
C ARG A 267 19.29 -19.03 12.17
N VAL A 268 19.99 -18.53 11.15
CA VAL A 268 19.79 -18.95 9.77
C VAL A 268 20.41 -20.33 9.59
N ALA A 269 19.68 -21.26 8.99
CA ALA A 269 20.09 -22.64 8.73
C ALA A 269 19.72 -23.02 7.28
N GLY A 270 20.60 -22.73 6.33
CA GLY A 270 20.35 -22.90 4.89
C GLY A 270 19.23 -21.98 4.41
N ASP A 271 18.19 -22.54 3.78
CA ASP A 271 17.01 -21.82 3.31
C ASP A 271 15.96 -21.56 4.42
N ASN A 272 16.25 -21.97 5.65
CA ASN A 272 15.35 -21.83 6.80
C ASN A 272 15.94 -20.96 7.87
N VAL A 273 15.05 -20.41 8.70
CA VAL A 273 15.38 -19.77 9.98
C VAL A 273 14.89 -20.72 11.08
N ARG A 274 15.83 -21.15 11.92
CA ARG A 274 15.50 -21.91 13.12
C ARG A 274 15.34 -20.97 14.28
N ILE A 275 14.16 -21.00 14.91
CA ILE A 275 13.82 -20.25 16.11
C ILE A 275 13.61 -21.25 17.24
N ILE A 276 14.26 -21.01 18.36
CA ILE A 276 14.23 -21.88 19.53
C ILE A 276 13.61 -21.08 20.69
N TRP A 277 12.50 -21.56 21.19
CA TRP A 277 11.79 -21.05 22.34
C TRP A 277 12.12 -21.94 23.53
N THR A 278 12.83 -21.40 24.52
CA THR A 278 13.31 -22.14 25.67
C THR A 278 12.70 -21.60 26.95
N GLU A 279 12.01 -22.43 27.68
CA GLU A 279 11.41 -22.11 28.97
C GLU A 279 12.20 -22.77 30.11
N GLN A 280 12.50 -22.00 31.15
CA GLN A 280 13.24 -22.48 32.34
C GLN A 280 12.66 -21.87 33.63
N GLY A 281 12.78 -22.60 34.75
CA GLY A 281 12.36 -22.08 36.06
C GLY A 281 10.85 -22.06 36.29
N GLY A 282 10.08 -22.71 35.41
CA GLY A 282 8.65 -22.92 35.56
C GLY A 282 8.33 -24.11 36.45
N PRO A 283 7.00 -24.43 36.64
CA PRO A 283 6.57 -25.62 37.32
C PRO A 283 7.05 -26.88 36.61
N GLU A 284 7.20 -27.98 37.34
CA GLU A 284 7.58 -29.28 36.78
C GLU A 284 6.57 -29.73 35.72
N ILE A 285 7.00 -29.85 34.48
CA ILE A 285 6.12 -30.18 33.34
C ILE A 285 6.13 -31.70 33.17
N ALA A 286 5.00 -32.35 33.38
CA ALA A 286 4.80 -33.72 32.93
C ALA A 286 4.52 -33.73 31.42
N MET A 287 5.09 -34.71 30.70
CA MET A 287 4.78 -34.88 29.27
C MET A 287 3.26 -34.97 29.08
N PRO A 288 2.66 -34.12 28.24
CA PRO A 288 1.22 -34.15 27.99
C PRO A 288 0.78 -35.54 27.49
N THR A 289 -0.03 -36.24 28.24
CA THR A 289 -0.53 -37.60 27.89
C THR A 289 -1.81 -37.59 27.05
N GLY A 290 -2.34 -36.40 26.73
CA GLY A 290 -3.59 -36.19 26.00
C GLY A 290 -3.42 -35.72 24.57
N GLN A 291 -4.55 -35.60 23.86
CA GLN A 291 -4.52 -34.97 22.53
C GLN A 291 -4.08 -33.50 22.64
N PRO A 292 -3.27 -33.01 21.67
CA PRO A 292 -2.85 -31.61 21.63
C PRO A 292 -4.04 -30.68 21.73
N GLY A 293 -3.95 -29.69 22.62
CA GLY A 293 -4.96 -28.63 22.76
C GLY A 293 -5.14 -27.82 21.48
N TYR A 294 -6.17 -27.02 21.44
CA TYR A 294 -6.50 -26.25 20.25
C TYR A 294 -5.42 -25.23 19.86
N GLY A 295 -4.78 -24.57 20.84
CA GLY A 295 -3.66 -23.66 20.64
C GLY A 295 -2.49 -24.34 19.93
N SER A 296 -2.09 -25.52 20.37
CA SER A 296 -1.02 -26.30 19.72
C SER A 296 -1.37 -26.71 18.29
N LYS A 297 -2.65 -27.04 18.03
CA LYS A 297 -3.11 -27.32 16.65
C LYS A 297 -3.08 -26.07 15.77
N LEU A 298 -3.44 -24.90 16.31
CA LEU A 298 -3.36 -23.62 15.62
C LEU A 298 -1.91 -23.28 15.27
N VAL A 299 -1.02 -23.36 16.25
CA VAL A 299 0.42 -23.11 16.07
C VAL A 299 0.98 -23.99 14.96
N ARG A 300 0.77 -25.31 15.04
CA ARG A 300 1.23 -26.26 14.03
C ARG A 300 0.73 -25.90 12.64
N ARG A 301 -0.58 -25.67 12.49
CA ARG A 301 -1.19 -25.31 11.20
C ARG A 301 -0.64 -24.01 10.65
N THR A 302 -0.39 -23.01 11.51
CA THR A 302 0.16 -21.72 11.10
C THR A 302 1.61 -21.86 10.64
N VAL A 303 2.43 -22.59 11.39
CA VAL A 303 3.84 -22.83 11.02
C VAL A 303 3.95 -23.64 9.72
N GLU A 304 3.20 -24.73 9.60
CA GLU A 304 3.25 -25.58 8.41
C GLU A 304 2.62 -24.91 7.18
N GLY A 305 1.47 -24.24 7.34
CA GLY A 305 0.71 -23.66 6.23
C GLY A 305 1.16 -22.27 5.83
N SER A 306 1.38 -21.35 6.80
CA SER A 306 1.64 -19.93 6.51
C SER A 306 3.12 -19.57 6.51
N LEU A 307 3.95 -20.28 7.30
CA LEU A 307 5.40 -20.03 7.38
C LEU A 307 6.22 -21.10 6.63
N GLY A 308 5.57 -22.09 6.00
CA GLY A 308 6.22 -23.12 5.19
C GLY A 308 7.26 -23.91 5.96
N GLY A 309 7.01 -24.20 7.24
CA GLY A 309 7.99 -24.74 8.16
C GLY A 309 7.49 -25.94 8.96
N SER A 310 8.19 -26.24 10.04
CA SER A 310 7.84 -27.30 11.00
C SER A 310 8.01 -26.83 12.44
N ILE A 311 7.30 -27.48 13.35
CA ILE A 311 7.39 -27.23 14.79
C ILE A 311 7.58 -28.54 15.55
N ASN A 312 8.54 -28.52 16.47
CA ASN A 312 8.82 -29.63 17.39
C ASN A 312 8.77 -29.17 18.84
N TYR A 313 8.24 -30.03 19.73
CA TYR A 313 8.16 -29.78 21.15
C TYR A 313 8.96 -30.84 21.89
N GLU A 314 9.84 -30.41 22.77
CA GLU A 314 10.61 -31.25 23.68
C GLU A 314 10.29 -30.81 25.10
N TRP A 315 9.90 -31.78 25.93
CA TRP A 315 9.52 -31.54 27.31
C TRP A 315 10.56 -32.08 28.25
N SER A 316 11.00 -31.28 29.18
CA SER A 316 11.90 -31.69 30.25
C SER A 316 11.33 -31.31 31.61
N ARG A 317 11.87 -31.89 32.68
CA ARG A 317 11.47 -31.51 34.05
C ARG A 317 11.75 -30.04 34.36
N CYS A 318 12.70 -29.40 33.68
CA CYS A 318 13.11 -28.03 33.92
C CYS A 318 12.39 -27.01 33.03
N GLY A 319 11.57 -27.44 32.08
CA GLY A 319 10.84 -26.55 31.17
C GLY A 319 10.57 -27.17 29.79
N ALA A 320 10.05 -26.38 28.91
CA ALA A 320 9.73 -26.73 27.51
C ALA A 320 10.75 -26.12 26.55
N LEU A 321 11.07 -26.88 25.51
CA LEU A 321 11.85 -26.40 24.37
C LEU A 321 11.00 -26.59 23.11
N VAL A 322 10.73 -25.48 22.42
CA VAL A 322 9.98 -25.49 21.16
C VAL A 322 10.90 -25.03 20.04
N THR A 323 11.06 -25.86 19.04
CA THR A 323 11.87 -25.55 17.85
C THR A 323 10.95 -25.27 16.67
N LEU A 324 11.09 -24.10 16.07
CA LEU A 324 10.41 -23.68 14.86
C LEU A 324 11.45 -23.61 13.74
N ASP A 325 11.26 -24.36 12.68
CA ASP A 325 12.01 -24.24 11.44
C ASP A 325 11.10 -23.60 10.40
N VAL A 326 11.36 -22.38 9.99
CA VAL A 326 10.50 -21.60 9.06
C VAL A 326 11.27 -21.24 7.80
N ASN A 327 10.58 -21.18 6.66
CA ASN A 327 11.22 -20.86 5.40
C ASN A 327 11.61 -19.37 5.34
N ALA A 328 12.89 -19.06 5.09
CA ALA A 328 13.42 -17.70 5.10
C ALA A 328 12.81 -16.81 4.00
N LYS A 329 12.48 -17.38 2.83
CA LYS A 329 11.86 -16.63 1.71
C LYS A 329 10.41 -16.28 2.02
N ILE A 330 9.66 -17.21 2.60
CA ILE A 330 8.29 -16.98 3.04
C ILE A 330 8.25 -15.97 4.20
N LEU A 331 9.26 -16.03 5.08
CA LEU A 331 9.35 -15.09 6.20
C LEU A 331 9.59 -13.65 5.71
N ALA A 332 10.34 -13.47 4.62
CA ALA A 332 10.68 -12.16 4.05
C ALA A 332 9.64 -11.63 3.04
N SER A 333 8.66 -12.44 2.61
CA SER A 333 7.58 -12.07 1.69
C SER A 333 6.36 -11.56 2.49
#